data_97429f2e71d509212d890fbc62f1c71f
#
_entry.id   97429f2e71d509212d890fbc62f1c71f
#
_cell.length_a   1.000
_cell.length_b   1.000
_cell.length_c   1.000
_cell.angle_alpha   90.00
_cell.angle_beta   90.00
_cell.angle_gamma   90.00
#
_symmetry.space_group_name_H-M   'P 1'
#
loop_
_entity.id
_entity.type
_entity.pdbx_description
1 polymer ?
#
loop_
_entity_poly.entity_id
_entity_poly.type
_entity_poly.pdbx_seq_one_letter_code
_entity_poly.pdbx_strand_id
1 'polypeptide(L)'
;MEKRKLGKYGADVSAIGIGAMSFSNFYGPTNEQESHTILAEALDQGISHIDTANVYGAGASEAAIGSFLAKQGSKRNTLFSIATKVGIKGNIQTGKTEFDNSPDYLKKELDGSLKRLGVESIDLYYIHRRDQNTPIEEVTETLASFVKAGKIRSFGFSEIAPSSLRRAASIHHVAAVQSEYSLSVRSPELGLVQTTAELGTALVAFSPLGRSLLTDRPHSSVEVEKMDWLSKNPRFNEPNLTFNIEATGKFRDLAAQNGVAAATLAIAWLLNKNKHII
;
A
#
# COMPACT_ATOMS: atom_id res chain seq x y z
N MET A 1 -13.43 8.88 -12.04
CA MET A 1 -12.67 7.70 -11.54
C MET A 1 -13.65 6.61 -11.12
N GLU A 2 -13.44 5.34 -11.54
CA GLU A 2 -14.21 4.19 -11.05
C GLU A 2 -14.03 4.05 -9.54
N LYS A 3 -15.09 3.68 -8.82
CA LYS A 3 -15.05 3.44 -7.38
C LYS A 3 -15.17 1.96 -7.06
N ARG A 4 -14.49 1.52 -5.99
CA ARG A 4 -14.50 0.15 -5.48
C ARG A 4 -14.64 0.14 -3.96
N LYS A 5 -15.26 -0.91 -3.44
CA LYS A 5 -15.45 -1.10 -1.99
C LYS A 5 -14.16 -1.48 -1.30
N LEU A 6 -13.80 -0.74 -0.26
CA LEU A 6 -12.69 -1.09 0.63
C LEU A 6 -13.15 -2.15 1.67
N GLY A 7 -13.37 -3.37 1.17
CA GLY A 7 -14.04 -4.44 1.92
C GLY A 7 -15.56 -4.29 1.97
N LYS A 8 -16.27 -5.36 2.30
CA LYS A 8 -17.76 -5.42 2.18
C LYS A 8 -18.50 -4.36 3.00
N TYR A 9 -17.90 -3.87 4.08
CA TYR A 9 -18.48 -2.84 4.96
C TYR A 9 -17.77 -1.49 4.86
N GLY A 10 -16.72 -1.39 4.05
CA GLY A 10 -15.90 -0.18 3.93
C GLY A 10 -16.50 0.89 3.01
N ALA A 11 -15.82 2.02 2.94
CA ALA A 11 -16.17 3.11 2.05
C ALA A 11 -15.95 2.74 0.57
N ASP A 12 -16.64 3.46 -0.32
CA ASP A 12 -16.32 3.44 -1.74
C ASP A 12 -15.13 4.39 -1.98
N VAL A 13 -14.02 3.84 -2.44
CA VAL A 13 -12.80 4.57 -2.77
C VAL A 13 -12.52 4.51 -4.27
N SER A 14 -11.68 5.41 -4.76
CA SER A 14 -11.20 5.31 -6.15
C SER A 14 -10.48 3.96 -6.37
N ALA A 15 -10.66 3.38 -7.54
CA ALA A 15 -10.03 2.11 -7.91
C ALA A 15 -8.50 2.18 -7.97
N ILE A 16 -7.95 3.39 -8.01
CA ILE A 16 -6.52 3.70 -7.94
C ILE A 16 -6.30 4.58 -6.73
N GLY A 17 -5.32 4.24 -5.90
CA GLY A 17 -4.91 5.03 -4.73
C GLY A 17 -3.51 5.61 -4.88
N ILE A 18 -3.16 6.54 -4.00
CA ILE A 18 -1.81 7.11 -3.88
C ILE A 18 -1.01 6.30 -2.86
N GLY A 19 0.14 5.78 -3.29
CA GLY A 19 1.16 5.23 -2.39
C GLY A 19 2.12 6.33 -1.94
N ALA A 20 2.01 6.76 -0.69
CA ALA A 20 2.76 7.90 -0.15
C ALA A 20 4.16 7.54 0.38
N MET A 21 4.73 6.39 0.01
CA MET A 21 6.09 6.02 0.35
C MET A 21 7.12 7.00 -0.27
N SER A 22 6.80 7.56 -1.44
CA SER A 22 7.59 8.60 -2.11
C SER A 22 7.73 9.89 -1.29
N PHE A 23 6.79 10.19 -0.38
CA PHE A 23 6.85 11.39 0.49
C PHE A 23 7.92 11.31 1.59
N SER A 24 8.73 10.27 1.60
CA SER A 24 9.75 9.98 2.62
C SER A 24 11.17 9.80 2.05
N ASN A 25 11.48 10.39 0.92
CA ASN A 25 12.77 10.24 0.21
C ASN A 25 13.12 8.80 -0.21
N PHE A 26 12.14 7.88 -0.22
CA PHE A 26 12.40 6.47 -0.50
C PHE A 26 12.75 6.22 -1.97
N TYR A 27 12.14 6.95 -2.88
CA TYR A 27 12.39 6.89 -4.33
C TYR A 27 13.25 8.04 -4.86
N GLY A 28 13.96 8.71 -3.99
CA GLY A 28 14.77 9.89 -4.29
C GLY A 28 14.38 11.08 -3.42
N PRO A 29 15.15 12.18 -3.49
CA PRO A 29 14.85 13.38 -2.71
C PRO A 29 13.44 13.90 -2.99
N THR A 30 12.74 14.32 -1.94
CA THR A 30 11.43 14.96 -2.00
C THR A 30 11.29 15.99 -0.88
N ASN A 31 10.27 16.82 -0.97
CA ASN A 31 9.94 17.81 0.04
C ASN A 31 8.41 17.88 0.26
N GLU A 32 8.00 18.62 1.29
CA GLU A 32 6.59 18.78 1.62
C GLU A 32 5.77 19.40 0.48
N GLN A 33 6.33 20.39 -0.23
CA GLN A 33 5.64 21.06 -1.32
C GLN A 33 5.36 20.12 -2.51
N GLU A 34 6.29 19.26 -2.86
CA GLU A 34 6.11 18.24 -3.90
C GLU A 34 5.04 17.23 -3.48
N SER A 35 5.07 16.76 -2.22
CA SER A 35 4.05 15.87 -1.68
C SER A 35 2.66 16.51 -1.73
N HIS A 36 2.54 17.80 -1.38
CA HIS A 36 1.29 18.55 -1.46
C HIS A 36 0.80 18.74 -2.90
N THR A 37 1.70 18.97 -3.85
CA THR A 37 1.35 19.07 -5.27
C THR A 37 0.76 17.74 -5.79
N ILE A 38 1.37 16.60 -5.42
CA ILE A 38 0.85 15.27 -5.77
C ILE A 38 -0.54 15.04 -5.15
N LEU A 39 -0.75 15.42 -3.88
CA LEU A 39 -2.04 15.27 -3.22
C LEU A 39 -3.14 16.15 -3.84
N ALA A 40 -2.81 17.38 -4.22
CA ALA A 40 -3.73 18.28 -4.90
C ALA A 40 -4.13 17.72 -6.28
N GLU A 41 -3.15 17.31 -7.10
CA GLU A 41 -3.41 16.68 -8.39
C GLU A 41 -4.24 15.41 -8.26
N ALA A 42 -3.98 14.59 -7.24
CA ALA A 42 -4.76 13.38 -6.96
C ALA A 42 -6.24 13.70 -6.73
N LEU A 43 -6.55 14.77 -5.99
CA LEU A 43 -7.94 15.23 -5.79
C LEU A 43 -8.58 15.67 -7.10
N ASP A 44 -7.86 16.44 -7.93
CA ASP A 44 -8.36 16.92 -9.22
C ASP A 44 -8.64 15.75 -10.18
N GLN A 45 -7.88 14.67 -10.09
CA GLN A 45 -8.10 13.42 -10.83
C GLN A 45 -9.17 12.51 -10.22
N GLY A 46 -9.76 12.88 -9.09
CA GLY A 46 -10.80 12.12 -8.39
C GLY A 46 -10.29 10.89 -7.65
N ILE A 47 -8.99 10.87 -7.27
CA ILE A 47 -8.43 9.87 -6.39
C ILE A 47 -8.84 10.19 -4.96
N SER A 48 -9.37 9.19 -4.25
CA SER A 48 -9.92 9.34 -2.90
C SER A 48 -9.32 8.40 -1.86
N HIS A 49 -8.24 7.68 -2.19
CA HIS A 49 -7.56 6.75 -1.28
C HIS A 49 -6.06 7.03 -1.22
N ILE A 50 -5.54 7.19 0.00
CA ILE A 50 -4.10 7.36 0.27
C ILE A 50 -3.62 6.23 1.16
N ASP A 51 -2.48 5.67 0.81
CA ASP A 51 -1.78 4.63 1.57
C ASP A 51 -0.41 5.13 2.03
N THR A 52 -0.19 5.13 3.33
CA THR A 52 1.10 5.48 3.98
C THR A 52 1.51 4.43 5.01
N ALA A 53 2.50 4.69 5.84
CA ALA A 53 2.91 3.88 6.99
C ALA A 53 3.72 4.71 7.99
N ASN A 54 3.67 4.33 9.28
CA ASN A 54 4.46 4.97 10.35
C ASN A 54 5.97 4.89 10.10
N VAL A 55 6.43 3.85 9.43
CA VAL A 55 7.85 3.60 9.14
C VAL A 55 8.37 4.37 7.92
N TYR A 56 7.51 4.96 7.08
CA TYR A 56 7.93 5.73 5.91
C TYR A 56 8.55 7.06 6.34
N GLY A 57 9.90 7.10 6.27
CA GLY A 57 10.68 8.23 6.75
C GLY A 57 10.50 8.51 8.25
N ALA A 58 10.30 7.45 9.06
CA ALA A 58 10.02 7.56 10.50
C ALA A 58 8.85 8.51 10.81
N GLY A 59 7.78 8.44 10.02
CA GLY A 59 6.57 9.23 10.14
C GLY A 59 6.53 10.49 9.25
N ALA A 60 7.58 10.77 8.47
CA ALA A 60 7.61 11.94 7.59
C ALA A 60 6.47 11.93 6.56
N SER A 61 6.15 10.75 5.99
CA SER A 61 5.04 10.61 5.05
C SER A 61 3.70 10.93 5.69
N GLU A 62 3.42 10.42 6.89
CA GLU A 62 2.18 10.74 7.62
C GLU A 62 2.12 12.24 7.98
N ALA A 63 3.25 12.84 8.39
CA ALA A 63 3.32 14.27 8.71
C ALA A 63 3.05 15.15 7.48
N ALA A 64 3.58 14.80 6.30
CA ALA A 64 3.31 15.53 5.06
C ALA A 64 1.82 15.47 4.67
N ILE A 65 1.17 14.31 4.82
CA ILE A 65 -0.28 14.17 4.62
C ILE A 65 -1.05 15.01 5.64
N GLY A 66 -0.69 14.92 6.93
CA GLY A 66 -1.35 15.70 7.99
C GLY A 66 -1.24 17.22 7.77
N SER A 67 -0.06 17.70 7.36
CA SER A 67 0.17 19.10 7.01
C SER A 67 -0.69 19.56 5.82
N PHE A 68 -0.83 18.71 4.78
CA PHE A 68 -1.74 18.99 3.67
C PHE A 68 -3.20 19.11 4.14
N LEU A 69 -3.66 18.14 4.93
CA LEU A 69 -5.03 18.10 5.44
C LEU A 69 -5.35 19.30 6.34
N ALA A 70 -4.39 19.74 7.16
CA ALA A 70 -4.56 20.91 8.03
C ALA A 70 -4.88 22.20 7.24
N LYS A 71 -4.34 22.33 6.02
CA LYS A 71 -4.58 23.46 5.12
C LYS A 71 -6.00 23.43 4.48
N GLN A 72 -6.72 22.29 4.57
CA GLN A 72 -8.03 22.10 3.92
C GLN A 72 -9.23 22.50 4.81
N GLY A 73 -8.99 22.99 6.02
CA GLY A 73 -10.03 23.45 6.94
C GLY A 73 -11.06 22.34 7.26
N SER A 74 -12.35 22.66 7.17
CA SER A 74 -13.44 21.73 7.49
C SER A 74 -13.56 20.53 6.57
N LYS A 75 -12.99 20.59 5.36
CA LYS A 75 -13.04 19.48 4.38
C LYS A 75 -12.05 18.37 4.67
N ARG A 76 -11.05 18.58 5.55
CA ARG A 76 -9.92 17.66 5.78
C ARG A 76 -10.30 16.20 6.00
N ASN A 77 -11.41 15.93 6.68
CA ASN A 77 -11.84 14.57 7.05
C ASN A 77 -12.65 13.84 5.96
N THR A 78 -12.90 14.49 4.82
CA THR A 78 -13.74 13.96 3.74
C THR A 78 -13.04 13.88 2.39
N LEU A 79 -11.80 14.38 2.28
CA LEU A 79 -11.07 14.42 1.01
C LEU A 79 -10.56 13.03 0.61
N PHE A 80 -10.00 12.30 1.58
CA PHE A 80 -9.40 11.01 1.36
C PHE A 80 -9.82 9.98 2.40
N SER A 81 -9.96 8.74 1.98
CA SER A 81 -9.87 7.58 2.84
C SER A 81 -8.39 7.27 3.08
N ILE A 82 -7.95 7.34 4.32
CA ILE A 82 -6.53 7.24 4.69
C ILE A 82 -6.24 5.86 5.26
N ALA A 83 -5.29 5.17 4.63
CA ALA A 83 -4.69 3.96 5.17
C ALA A 83 -3.28 4.25 5.70
N THR A 84 -2.96 3.76 6.89
CA THR A 84 -1.58 3.69 7.38
C THR A 84 -1.28 2.34 7.99
N LYS A 85 0.00 2.08 8.31
CA LYS A 85 0.47 0.75 8.68
C LYS A 85 1.40 0.80 9.90
N VAL A 86 1.42 -0.32 10.64
CA VAL A 86 2.24 -0.55 11.82
C VAL A 86 2.82 -1.97 11.83
N GLY A 87 3.74 -2.25 12.73
CA GLY A 87 4.27 -3.60 12.93
C GLY A 87 5.69 -3.80 12.41
N ILE A 88 6.29 -2.77 11.81
CA ILE A 88 7.71 -2.74 11.50
C ILE A 88 8.38 -1.74 12.44
N LYS A 89 9.36 -2.20 13.23
CA LYS A 89 10.25 -1.37 14.04
C LYS A 89 11.56 -1.12 13.29
N GLY A 90 12.21 0.00 13.57
CA GLY A 90 13.52 0.34 13.01
C GLY A 90 13.42 1.14 11.71
N ASN A 91 14.44 1.04 10.88
CA ASN A 91 14.57 1.85 9.68
C ASN A 91 14.60 0.95 8.44
N ILE A 92 13.55 1.04 7.62
CA ILE A 92 13.43 0.27 6.38
C ILE A 92 14.47 0.64 5.32
N GLN A 93 15.00 1.86 5.34
CA GLN A 93 16.03 2.32 4.40
C GLN A 93 17.37 1.65 4.67
N THR A 94 17.71 1.43 5.96
CA THR A 94 18.96 0.76 6.35
C THR A 94 18.83 -0.77 6.41
N GLY A 95 17.60 -1.31 6.31
CA GLY A 95 17.32 -2.74 6.44
C GLY A 95 17.41 -3.28 7.88
N LYS A 96 17.64 -2.42 8.88
CA LYS A 96 17.62 -2.79 10.31
C LYS A 96 16.19 -2.73 10.83
N THR A 97 15.44 -3.79 10.62
CA THR A 97 14.03 -3.87 10.98
C THR A 97 13.75 -5.10 11.82
N GLU A 98 12.80 -4.95 12.75
CA GLU A 98 12.17 -6.00 13.53
C GLU A 98 10.66 -5.93 13.33
N PHE A 99 9.94 -7.03 13.57
CA PHE A 99 8.49 -7.04 13.53
C PHE A 99 7.94 -7.17 14.94
N ASP A 100 6.96 -6.31 15.27
CA ASP A 100 6.32 -6.31 16.57
C ASP A 100 4.82 -6.04 16.38
N ASN A 101 3.99 -7.03 16.73
CA ASN A 101 2.55 -6.90 16.70
C ASN A 101 1.95 -6.99 18.12
N SER A 102 2.75 -6.77 19.16
CA SER A 102 2.24 -6.73 20.54
C SER A 102 1.20 -5.63 20.74
N PRO A 103 0.17 -5.86 21.58
CA PRO A 103 -0.90 -4.88 21.80
C PRO A 103 -0.38 -3.50 22.21
N ASP A 104 0.62 -3.44 23.08
CA ASP A 104 1.19 -2.18 23.58
C ASP A 104 1.90 -1.40 22.46
N TYR A 105 2.67 -2.10 21.62
CA TYR A 105 3.34 -1.46 20.47
C TYR A 105 2.31 -0.96 19.46
N LEU A 106 1.33 -1.78 19.09
CA LEU A 106 0.28 -1.39 18.15
C LEU A 106 -0.49 -0.16 18.63
N LYS A 107 -0.84 -0.10 19.93
CA LYS A 107 -1.54 1.03 20.54
C LYS A 107 -0.70 2.31 20.51
N LYS A 108 0.57 2.21 20.93
CA LYS A 108 1.51 3.35 20.94
C LYS A 108 1.68 3.96 19.55
N GLU A 109 1.90 3.11 18.55
CA GLU A 109 2.11 3.56 17.18
C GLU A 109 0.84 4.12 16.55
N LEU A 110 -0.35 3.56 16.88
CA LEU A 110 -1.63 4.11 16.46
C LEU A 110 -1.81 5.56 16.96
N ASP A 111 -1.54 5.80 18.25
CA ASP A 111 -1.65 7.15 18.83
C ASP A 111 -0.64 8.12 18.15
N GLY A 112 0.55 7.63 17.81
CA GLY A 112 1.54 8.37 17.04
C GLY A 112 1.05 8.73 15.63
N SER A 113 0.46 7.77 14.91
CA SER A 113 -0.07 7.96 13.56
C SER A 113 -1.24 8.95 13.53
N LEU A 114 -2.18 8.83 14.47
CA LEU A 114 -3.30 9.77 14.64
C LEU A 114 -2.80 11.22 14.82
N LYS A 115 -1.76 11.39 15.65
CA LYS A 115 -1.13 12.69 15.90
C LYS A 115 -0.45 13.26 14.65
N ARG A 116 0.35 12.46 13.93
CA ARG A 116 1.07 12.91 12.73
C ARG A 116 0.12 13.26 11.58
N LEU A 117 -0.93 12.44 11.39
CA LEU A 117 -1.98 12.69 10.40
C LEU A 117 -2.92 13.83 10.80
N GLY A 118 -3.00 14.19 12.08
CA GLY A 118 -3.90 15.22 12.59
C GLY A 118 -5.37 14.83 12.49
N VAL A 119 -5.71 13.55 12.62
CA VAL A 119 -7.06 12.99 12.53
C VAL A 119 -7.46 12.28 13.83
N GLU A 120 -8.76 12.22 14.11
CA GLU A 120 -9.28 11.51 15.29
C GLU A 120 -9.47 10.01 15.05
N SER A 121 -9.63 9.60 13.78
CA SER A 121 -9.82 8.22 13.37
C SER A 121 -9.15 7.96 12.02
N ILE A 122 -8.52 6.79 11.87
CA ILE A 122 -7.91 6.32 10.62
C ILE A 122 -8.92 5.41 9.91
N ASP A 123 -9.10 5.57 8.59
CA ASP A 123 -10.09 4.77 7.85
C ASP A 123 -9.68 3.31 7.72
N LEU A 124 -8.38 3.04 7.50
CA LEU A 124 -7.86 1.68 7.39
C LEU A 124 -6.48 1.58 8.04
N TYR A 125 -6.34 0.69 9.02
CA TYR A 125 -5.08 0.47 9.74
C TYR A 125 -4.54 -0.91 9.47
N TYR A 126 -3.38 -1.00 8.83
CA TYR A 126 -2.77 -2.27 8.46
C TYR A 126 -1.73 -2.75 9.46
N ILE A 127 -1.68 -4.08 9.67
CA ILE A 127 -0.43 -4.73 10.07
C ILE A 127 0.46 -4.84 8.85
N HIS A 128 1.57 -4.07 8.84
CA HIS A 128 2.50 -3.96 7.72
C HIS A 128 3.25 -5.27 7.44
N ARG A 129 3.75 -5.90 8.53
CA ARG A 129 4.34 -7.26 8.50
C ARG A 129 3.97 -7.98 9.79
N ARG A 130 3.71 -9.26 9.64
CA ARG A 130 3.41 -10.10 10.78
C ARG A 130 4.68 -10.45 11.55
N ASP A 131 4.62 -10.25 12.86
CA ASP A 131 5.43 -10.91 13.85
C ASP A 131 4.93 -12.35 14.04
N GLN A 132 5.82 -13.33 13.99
CA GLN A 132 5.45 -14.74 14.15
C GLN A 132 5.24 -15.15 15.62
N ASN A 133 5.65 -14.34 16.58
CA ASN A 133 5.55 -14.60 18.00
C ASN A 133 4.15 -14.30 18.55
N THR A 134 3.42 -13.37 17.90
CA THR A 134 2.07 -13.00 18.30
C THR A 134 1.03 -13.73 17.43
N PRO A 135 0.12 -14.55 18.01
CA PRO A 135 -0.94 -15.20 17.26
C PRO A 135 -1.80 -14.20 16.48
N ILE A 136 -2.20 -14.55 15.24
CA ILE A 136 -2.99 -13.62 14.42
C ILE A 136 -4.34 -13.31 15.03
N GLU A 137 -4.89 -14.22 15.80
CA GLU A 137 -6.13 -14.05 16.54
C GLU A 137 -6.00 -12.91 17.57
N GLU A 138 -4.93 -12.92 18.38
CA GLU A 138 -4.64 -11.87 19.35
C GLU A 138 -4.42 -10.51 18.71
N VAL A 139 -3.67 -10.48 17.59
CA VAL A 139 -3.49 -9.26 16.78
C VAL A 139 -4.84 -8.75 16.28
N THR A 140 -5.72 -9.65 15.81
CA THR A 140 -7.04 -9.30 15.30
C THR A 140 -7.95 -8.76 16.39
N GLU A 141 -7.96 -9.38 17.58
CA GLU A 141 -8.70 -8.90 18.75
C GLU A 141 -8.24 -7.50 19.18
N THR A 142 -6.91 -7.25 19.17
CA THR A 142 -6.34 -5.94 19.44
C THR A 142 -6.84 -4.89 18.45
N LEU A 143 -6.79 -5.17 17.14
CA LEU A 143 -7.29 -4.27 16.11
C LEU A 143 -8.80 -4.04 16.21
N ALA A 144 -9.58 -5.08 16.51
CA ALA A 144 -11.02 -4.97 16.75
C ALA A 144 -11.33 -4.06 17.96
N SER A 145 -10.49 -4.08 19.01
CA SER A 145 -10.61 -3.16 20.13
C SER A 145 -10.41 -1.70 19.73
N PHE A 146 -9.52 -1.41 18.77
CA PHE A 146 -9.31 -0.07 18.24
C PHE A 146 -10.49 0.40 17.39
N VAL A 147 -11.14 -0.51 16.65
CA VAL A 147 -12.39 -0.22 15.94
C VAL A 147 -13.49 0.13 16.94
N LYS A 148 -13.67 -0.69 18.00
CA LYS A 148 -14.64 -0.44 19.07
C LYS A 148 -14.40 0.90 19.78
N ALA A 149 -13.13 1.29 19.96
CA ALA A 149 -12.74 2.58 20.53
C ALA A 149 -12.92 3.77 19.58
N GLY A 150 -13.28 3.54 18.31
CA GLY A 150 -13.45 4.59 17.30
C GLY A 150 -12.13 5.19 16.76
N LYS A 151 -10.98 4.66 17.16
CA LYS A 151 -9.65 5.15 16.72
C LYS A 151 -9.32 4.75 15.29
N ILE A 152 -9.87 3.63 14.82
CA ILE A 152 -9.80 3.21 13.42
C ILE A 152 -11.20 2.81 12.96
N ARG A 153 -11.51 2.96 11.69
CA ARG A 153 -12.79 2.53 11.10
C ARG A 153 -12.76 1.07 10.67
N SER A 154 -11.60 0.63 10.20
CA SER A 154 -11.37 -0.74 9.73
C SER A 154 -9.88 -1.10 9.83
N PHE A 155 -9.58 -2.37 9.67
CA PHE A 155 -8.20 -2.83 9.64
C PHE A 155 -7.96 -3.86 8.54
N GLY A 156 -6.68 -4.08 8.26
CA GLY A 156 -6.22 -5.04 7.27
C GLY A 156 -4.84 -5.60 7.61
N PHE A 157 -4.35 -6.44 6.73
CA PHE A 157 -3.02 -7.03 6.82
C PHE A 157 -2.26 -6.83 5.50
N SER A 158 -0.94 -6.81 5.57
CA SER A 158 -0.10 -6.82 4.38
C SER A 158 0.73 -8.08 4.33
N GLU A 159 0.83 -8.69 3.13
CA GLU A 159 1.64 -9.89 2.87
C GLU A 159 1.33 -11.06 3.82
N ILE A 160 0.07 -11.50 3.85
CA ILE A 160 -0.34 -12.68 4.62
C ILE A 160 -0.85 -13.80 3.72
N ALA A 161 -0.70 -15.04 4.18
CA ALA A 161 -1.23 -16.22 3.51
C ALA A 161 -2.78 -16.28 3.59
N PRO A 162 -3.44 -16.92 2.60
CA PRO A 162 -4.89 -17.15 2.64
C PRO A 162 -5.39 -17.82 3.93
N SER A 163 -4.63 -18.77 4.46
CA SER A 163 -4.96 -19.45 5.72
C SER A 163 -4.93 -18.50 6.92
N SER A 164 -3.95 -17.61 6.98
CA SER A 164 -3.88 -16.59 8.03
C SER A 164 -5.02 -15.58 7.91
N LEU A 165 -5.40 -15.19 6.70
CA LEU A 165 -6.57 -14.32 6.48
C LEU A 165 -7.86 -14.98 6.98
N ARG A 166 -8.08 -16.27 6.71
CA ARG A 166 -9.26 -17.01 7.20
C ARG A 166 -9.31 -17.05 8.73
N ARG A 167 -8.17 -17.27 9.39
CA ARG A 167 -8.07 -17.26 10.85
C ARG A 167 -8.42 -15.89 11.42
N ALA A 168 -7.85 -14.81 10.89
CA ALA A 168 -8.21 -13.45 11.30
C ALA A 168 -9.70 -13.14 11.07
N ALA A 169 -10.22 -13.50 9.89
CA ALA A 169 -11.61 -13.26 9.53
C ALA A 169 -12.63 -14.04 10.38
N SER A 170 -12.23 -15.13 11.04
CA SER A 170 -13.08 -15.84 12.00
C SER A 170 -13.27 -15.08 13.32
N ILE A 171 -12.39 -14.15 13.65
CA ILE A 171 -12.48 -13.28 14.84
C ILE A 171 -13.23 -11.99 14.52
N HIS A 172 -12.83 -11.30 13.45
CA HIS A 172 -13.45 -10.05 13.02
C HIS A 172 -13.25 -9.86 11.52
N HIS A 173 -14.17 -9.13 10.86
CA HIS A 173 -14.03 -8.84 9.44
C HIS A 173 -12.73 -8.07 9.14
N VAL A 174 -11.92 -8.61 8.21
CA VAL A 174 -10.72 -7.98 7.68
C VAL A 174 -11.12 -7.19 6.44
N ALA A 175 -11.01 -5.86 6.49
CA ALA A 175 -11.47 -5.00 5.41
C ALA A 175 -10.59 -5.11 4.15
N ALA A 176 -9.28 -5.23 4.32
CA ALA A 176 -8.36 -5.31 3.19
C ALA A 176 -7.15 -6.19 3.47
N VAL A 177 -6.61 -6.79 2.42
CA VAL A 177 -5.25 -7.34 2.38
C VAL A 177 -4.47 -6.58 1.32
N GLN A 178 -3.28 -6.10 1.69
CA GLN A 178 -2.37 -5.48 0.73
C GLN A 178 -1.26 -6.45 0.36
N SER A 179 -1.06 -6.70 -0.95
CA SER A 179 -0.04 -7.64 -1.43
C SER A 179 0.62 -7.14 -2.72
N GLU A 180 1.89 -7.52 -2.94
CA GLU A 180 2.54 -7.27 -4.23
C GLU A 180 1.79 -8.04 -5.32
N TYR A 181 1.19 -7.30 -6.26
CA TYR A 181 0.45 -7.93 -7.35
C TYR A 181 0.59 -7.13 -8.64
N SER A 182 1.04 -7.79 -9.68
CA SER A 182 1.27 -7.22 -11.00
C SER A 182 1.36 -8.34 -12.04
N LEU A 183 1.52 -7.98 -13.31
CA LEU A 183 1.87 -8.94 -14.36
C LEU A 183 3.18 -9.71 -14.07
N SER A 184 4.13 -9.07 -13.36
CA SER A 184 5.42 -9.67 -13.00
C SER A 184 5.36 -10.50 -11.71
N VAL A 185 4.36 -10.29 -10.84
CA VAL A 185 4.20 -10.98 -9.55
C VAL A 185 2.77 -11.46 -9.43
N ARG A 186 2.54 -12.73 -9.69
CA ARG A 186 1.20 -13.35 -9.77
C ARG A 186 0.91 -14.33 -8.62
N SER A 187 1.77 -14.39 -7.61
CA SER A 187 1.56 -15.25 -6.43
C SER A 187 0.19 -15.08 -5.74
N PRO A 188 -0.45 -13.88 -5.70
CA PRO A 188 -1.78 -13.75 -5.13
C PRO A 188 -2.85 -14.60 -5.84
N GLU A 189 -2.66 -14.95 -7.12
CA GLU A 189 -3.58 -15.82 -7.86
C GLU A 189 -3.59 -17.27 -7.35
N LEU A 190 -2.61 -17.67 -6.54
CA LEU A 190 -2.50 -19.00 -5.94
C LEU A 190 -3.36 -19.15 -4.66
N GLY A 191 -4.43 -18.39 -4.54
CA GLY A 191 -5.42 -18.51 -3.45
C GLY A 191 -5.79 -17.21 -2.76
N LEU A 192 -4.94 -16.17 -2.75
CA LEU A 192 -5.25 -14.93 -2.05
C LEU A 192 -6.39 -14.15 -2.71
N VAL A 193 -6.38 -14.03 -4.05
CA VAL A 193 -7.46 -13.39 -4.82
C VAL A 193 -8.81 -14.05 -4.53
N GLN A 194 -8.86 -15.37 -4.51
CA GLN A 194 -10.07 -16.14 -4.24
C GLN A 194 -10.54 -15.95 -2.80
N THR A 195 -9.60 -16.08 -1.83
CA THR A 195 -9.92 -15.96 -0.41
C THR A 195 -10.40 -14.55 -0.04
N THR A 196 -9.80 -13.52 -0.61
CA THR A 196 -10.25 -12.13 -0.39
C THR A 196 -11.66 -11.91 -0.95
N ALA A 197 -11.96 -12.43 -2.15
CA ALA A 197 -13.29 -12.37 -2.75
C ALA A 197 -14.35 -13.07 -1.89
N GLU A 198 -14.07 -14.30 -1.44
CA GLU A 198 -14.97 -15.09 -0.58
C GLU A 198 -15.31 -14.40 0.74
N LEU A 199 -14.32 -13.76 1.36
CA LEU A 199 -14.48 -13.10 2.66
C LEU A 199 -15.03 -11.65 2.55
N GLY A 200 -15.19 -11.14 1.33
CA GLY A 200 -15.58 -9.75 1.10
C GLY A 200 -14.51 -8.76 1.56
N THR A 201 -13.25 -9.17 1.48
CA THR A 201 -12.05 -8.39 1.79
C THR A 201 -11.54 -7.74 0.50
N ALA A 202 -11.17 -6.46 0.52
CA ALA A 202 -10.51 -5.85 -0.63
C ALA A 202 -9.07 -6.37 -0.78
N LEU A 203 -8.62 -6.58 -2.02
CA LEU A 203 -7.21 -6.84 -2.31
C LEU A 203 -6.58 -5.55 -2.86
N VAL A 204 -5.71 -4.94 -2.07
CA VAL A 204 -5.00 -3.73 -2.45
C VAL A 204 -3.64 -4.11 -3.05
N ALA A 205 -3.47 -3.84 -4.34
CA ALA A 205 -2.26 -4.24 -5.07
C ALA A 205 -1.18 -3.17 -4.93
N PHE A 206 -0.05 -3.49 -4.30
CA PHE A 206 1.10 -2.59 -4.36
C PHE A 206 2.11 -3.03 -5.44
N SER A 207 2.96 -2.09 -5.87
CA SER A 207 3.91 -2.25 -6.98
C SER A 207 3.27 -2.76 -8.27
N PRO A 208 2.12 -2.22 -8.72
CA PRO A 208 1.40 -2.69 -9.90
C PRO A 208 2.22 -2.58 -11.19
N LEU A 209 3.22 -1.70 -11.20
CA LEU A 209 4.14 -1.46 -12.33
C LEU A 209 5.42 -2.30 -12.27
N GLY A 210 5.48 -3.32 -11.38
CA GLY A 210 6.66 -4.17 -11.23
C GLY A 210 7.93 -3.39 -10.90
N ARG A 211 7.80 -2.27 -10.16
CA ARG A 211 8.92 -1.36 -9.80
C ARG A 211 9.67 -0.87 -11.04
N SER A 212 8.97 -0.31 -12.02
CA SER A 212 9.37 0.16 -13.36
C SER A 212 9.40 -0.87 -14.49
N LEU A 213 9.52 -2.17 -14.24
CA LEU A 213 9.63 -3.19 -15.29
C LEU A 213 8.44 -3.20 -16.27
N LEU A 214 7.26 -2.77 -15.82
CA LEU A 214 6.02 -2.71 -16.61
C LEU A 214 5.68 -1.27 -17.06
N THR A 215 6.67 -0.41 -17.16
CA THR A 215 6.55 0.95 -17.72
C THR A 215 7.20 1.01 -19.11
N ASP A 216 6.98 2.12 -19.81
CA ASP A 216 7.64 2.37 -21.12
C ASP A 216 9.15 2.55 -20.97
N ARG A 217 9.60 2.93 -19.77
CA ARG A 217 11.02 3.15 -19.44
C ARG A 217 11.38 2.41 -18.14
N PRO A 218 11.76 1.14 -18.20
CA PRO A 218 12.33 0.43 -17.06
C PRO A 218 13.64 1.09 -16.59
N HIS A 219 13.92 1.01 -15.28
CA HIS A 219 15.20 1.50 -14.76
C HIS A 219 16.37 0.74 -15.35
N SER A 220 17.40 1.48 -15.76
CA SER A 220 18.70 0.94 -16.13
C SER A 220 19.49 0.48 -14.90
N SER A 221 20.57 -0.31 -15.10
CA SER A 221 21.47 -0.71 -14.02
C SER A 221 22.05 0.49 -13.25
N VAL A 222 22.44 1.54 -13.96
CA VAL A 222 22.95 2.80 -13.36
C VAL A 222 21.90 3.50 -12.49
N GLU A 223 20.62 3.46 -12.86
CA GLU A 223 19.53 4.03 -12.05
C GLU A 223 19.25 3.15 -10.82
N VAL A 224 19.28 1.83 -10.98
CA VAL A 224 19.10 0.87 -9.88
C VAL A 224 20.20 1.01 -8.83
N GLU A 225 21.46 1.15 -9.23
CA GLU A 225 22.61 1.34 -8.32
C GLU A 225 22.46 2.54 -7.39
N LYS A 226 21.75 3.59 -7.85
CA LYS A 226 21.47 4.80 -7.03
C LYS A 226 20.35 4.60 -6.01
N MET A 227 19.65 3.48 -6.06
CA MET A 227 18.51 3.16 -5.19
C MET A 227 18.87 2.00 -4.26
N ASP A 228 19.40 2.29 -3.07
CA ASP A 228 19.91 1.30 -2.09
C ASP A 228 18.99 0.11 -1.84
N TRP A 229 17.69 0.33 -1.79
CA TRP A 229 16.71 -0.72 -1.54
C TRP A 229 16.43 -1.58 -2.78
N LEU A 230 16.53 -0.99 -3.99
CA LEU A 230 16.28 -1.68 -5.25
C LEU A 230 17.51 -2.50 -5.67
N SER A 231 18.71 -1.94 -5.50
CA SER A 231 19.97 -2.60 -5.78
C SER A 231 20.21 -3.86 -4.95
N LYS A 232 19.56 -3.99 -3.79
CA LYS A 232 19.60 -5.21 -2.94
C LYS A 232 18.56 -6.25 -3.33
N ASN A 233 17.66 -5.94 -4.27
CA ASN A 233 16.62 -6.86 -4.71
C ASN A 233 17.13 -7.72 -5.88
N PRO A 234 17.16 -9.06 -5.75
CA PRO A 234 17.70 -9.95 -6.79
C PRO A 234 17.08 -9.77 -8.19
N ARG A 235 15.82 -9.30 -8.29
CA ARG A 235 15.17 -9.02 -9.58
C ARG A 235 15.83 -7.90 -10.37
N PHE A 236 16.57 -7.01 -9.69
CA PHE A 236 17.20 -5.82 -10.27
C PHE A 236 18.72 -5.89 -10.29
N ASN A 237 19.31 -7.03 -9.93
CA ASN A 237 20.75 -7.28 -10.06
C ASN A 237 21.04 -8.00 -11.36
N GLU A 238 22.19 -7.73 -11.97
CA GLU A 238 22.62 -8.48 -13.15
C GLU A 238 22.94 -9.96 -12.81
N PRO A 239 22.61 -10.91 -13.67
CA PRO A 239 22.01 -10.74 -15.01
C PRO A 239 20.47 -10.64 -15.01
N ASN A 240 19.82 -10.72 -13.85
CA ASN A 240 18.35 -10.77 -13.76
C ASN A 240 17.69 -9.49 -14.26
N LEU A 241 18.31 -8.32 -14.03
CA LEU A 241 17.74 -7.06 -14.50
C LEU A 241 17.62 -7.03 -16.01
N THR A 242 18.71 -7.33 -16.72
CA THR A 242 18.71 -7.41 -18.19
C THR A 242 17.66 -8.40 -18.69
N PHE A 243 17.64 -9.63 -18.13
CA PHE A 243 16.65 -10.64 -18.50
C PHE A 243 15.20 -10.16 -18.27
N ASN A 244 14.91 -9.52 -17.13
CA ASN A 244 13.57 -9.01 -16.82
C ASN A 244 13.13 -7.87 -17.74
N ILE A 245 14.06 -6.98 -18.12
CA ILE A 245 13.79 -5.92 -19.11
C ILE A 245 13.46 -6.52 -20.48
N GLU A 246 14.20 -7.51 -20.93
CA GLU A 246 13.96 -8.22 -22.19
C GLU A 246 12.62 -8.97 -22.15
N ALA A 247 12.37 -9.74 -21.08
CA ALA A 247 11.13 -10.50 -20.91
C ALA A 247 9.87 -9.62 -20.94
N THR A 248 9.97 -8.38 -20.44
CA THR A 248 8.86 -7.41 -20.49
C THR A 248 8.79 -6.60 -21.80
N GLY A 249 9.72 -6.80 -22.73
CA GLY A 249 9.77 -6.11 -24.03
C GLY A 249 8.49 -6.27 -24.84
N LYS A 250 8.03 -7.53 -25.02
CA LYS A 250 6.79 -7.83 -25.76
C LYS A 250 5.55 -7.17 -25.15
N PHE A 251 5.53 -6.95 -23.84
CA PHE A 251 4.44 -6.24 -23.18
C PHE A 251 4.45 -4.75 -23.56
N ARG A 252 5.62 -4.12 -23.61
CA ARG A 252 5.76 -2.72 -24.08
C ARG A 252 5.37 -2.57 -25.55
N ASP A 253 5.79 -3.52 -26.39
CA ASP A 253 5.41 -3.54 -27.80
C ASP A 253 3.89 -3.64 -27.99
N LEU A 254 3.21 -4.50 -27.19
CA LEU A 254 1.77 -4.62 -27.18
C LEU A 254 1.08 -3.30 -26.78
N ALA A 255 1.58 -2.62 -25.74
CA ALA A 255 1.05 -1.33 -25.31
C ALA A 255 1.19 -0.28 -26.42
N ALA A 256 2.37 -0.18 -27.03
CA ALA A 256 2.63 0.73 -28.14
C ALA A 256 1.75 0.47 -29.37
N GLN A 257 1.55 -0.80 -29.75
CA GLN A 257 0.65 -1.21 -30.85
C GLN A 257 -0.81 -0.80 -30.60
N ASN A 258 -1.22 -0.70 -29.33
CA ASN A 258 -2.55 -0.25 -28.93
C ASN A 258 -2.62 1.26 -28.62
N GLY A 259 -1.55 2.01 -28.83
CA GLY A 259 -1.51 3.45 -28.63
C GLY A 259 -1.66 3.88 -27.17
N VAL A 260 -1.28 3.02 -26.21
CA VAL A 260 -1.36 3.30 -24.76
C VAL A 260 0.00 3.14 -24.10
N ALA A 261 0.22 3.85 -22.99
CA ALA A 261 1.41 3.66 -22.17
C ALA A 261 1.41 2.25 -21.52
N ALA A 262 2.59 1.63 -21.43
CA ALA A 262 2.73 0.32 -20.78
C ALA A 262 2.22 0.33 -19.33
N ALA A 263 2.49 1.40 -18.58
CA ALA A 263 1.96 1.60 -17.24
C ALA A 263 0.42 1.57 -17.18
N THR A 264 -0.25 2.22 -18.15
CA THR A 264 -1.71 2.22 -18.26
C THR A 264 -2.24 0.81 -18.52
N LEU A 265 -1.61 0.06 -19.41
CA LEU A 265 -2.00 -1.32 -19.73
C LEU A 265 -1.81 -2.25 -18.51
N ALA A 266 -0.71 -2.08 -17.76
CA ALA A 266 -0.44 -2.86 -16.54
C ALA A 266 -1.50 -2.64 -15.45
N ILE A 267 -1.88 -1.39 -15.20
CA ILE A 267 -2.94 -1.04 -14.23
C ILE A 267 -4.30 -1.54 -14.70
N ALA A 268 -4.64 -1.33 -15.99
CA ALA A 268 -5.90 -1.81 -16.56
C ALA A 268 -6.03 -3.33 -16.45
N TRP A 269 -4.94 -4.07 -16.68
CA TRP A 269 -4.93 -5.52 -16.49
C TRP A 269 -5.31 -5.92 -15.06
N LEU A 270 -4.70 -5.29 -14.04
CA LEU A 270 -5.03 -5.54 -12.62
C LEU A 270 -6.49 -5.25 -12.32
N LEU A 271 -6.99 -4.10 -12.73
CA LEU A 271 -8.36 -3.67 -12.47
C LEU A 271 -9.40 -4.57 -13.14
N ASN A 272 -9.03 -5.26 -14.23
CA ASN A 272 -9.91 -6.22 -14.91
C ASN A 272 -9.90 -7.62 -14.28
N LYS A 273 -8.98 -7.93 -13.34
CA LYS A 273 -8.92 -9.26 -12.72
C LYS A 273 -10.12 -9.53 -11.81
N ASN A 274 -10.50 -8.57 -10.99
CA ASN A 274 -11.68 -8.68 -10.14
C ASN A 274 -12.10 -7.31 -9.60
N LYS A 275 -13.38 -7.15 -9.29
CA LYS A 275 -13.96 -5.88 -8.79
C LYS A 275 -13.55 -5.54 -7.35
N HIS A 276 -13.05 -6.49 -6.57
CA HIS A 276 -12.55 -6.26 -5.20
C HIS A 276 -11.05 -5.89 -5.15
N ILE A 277 -10.37 -5.74 -6.29
CA ILE A 277 -8.96 -5.32 -6.38
C ILE A 277 -8.91 -3.78 -6.51
N ILE A 278 -8.07 -3.15 -5.69
CA ILE A 278 -7.81 -1.70 -5.66
C ILE A 278 -6.32 -1.48 -5.91
#